data_47c37e7f5dbdddd99bcd18f7ad15b634
#
_entry.id   47c37e7f5dbdddd99bcd18f7ad15b634
#
_cell.length_a   1.000
_cell.length_b   1.000
_cell.length_c   1.000
_cell.angle_alpha   90.00
_cell.angle_beta   90.00
_cell.angle_gamma   90.00
#
_symmetry.space_group_name_H-M   'P 1'
#
loop_
_entity.id
_entity.type
_entity.pdbx_description
1 polymer ?
#
loop_
_entity_poly.entity_id
_entity_poly.type
_entity_poly.pdbx_seq_one_letter_code
_entity_poly.pdbx_strand_id
1 'polypeptide(L)'
;GTAIIVGKKGQQVWTGGGDEEALSLGVYKTYTEENLRYSQNAPLDMYKEVNTGCNLPAQIDLYAVDGMEYKFLFVAKGGGSANKTYLFQETKALLNPDTLVKFLVEKMKTLGTAACPPYHIAFVIGGTSAETNLKTVKLASTKYYDNLPTSGNEYGRAFRDVELEKVVLKAAQESGIGAQFGGKYFAHDVRIIRMPRHGASCPVGMGVSCS
;
A
#
# COMPACT_ATOMS: atom_id res chain seq x y z
N GLY A 1 2.00 12.83 -8.50
CA GLY A 1 1.58 11.74 -7.63
C GLY A 1 1.30 12.19 -6.21
N THR A 2 0.81 11.29 -5.37
CA THR A 2 0.64 11.55 -3.93
C THR A 2 1.96 11.30 -3.21
N ALA A 3 2.41 12.26 -2.40
CA ALA A 3 3.58 12.11 -1.55
C ALA A 3 3.20 11.39 -0.24
N ILE A 4 3.91 10.33 0.07
CA ILE A 4 3.71 9.54 1.28
C ILE A 4 5.06 9.40 1.98
N ILE A 5 5.11 9.72 3.26
CA ILE A 5 6.32 9.64 4.07
C ILE A 5 6.04 8.77 5.28
N VAL A 6 6.84 7.74 5.47
CA VAL A 6 6.82 6.92 6.68
C VAL A 6 8.15 7.10 7.40
N GLY A 7 8.11 7.71 8.58
CA GLY A 7 9.28 7.97 9.41
C GLY A 7 9.32 7.06 10.64
N LYS A 8 10.49 6.46 10.90
CA LYS A 8 10.79 5.73 12.13
C LYS A 8 11.84 6.49 12.91
N LYS A 9 11.39 7.28 13.87
CA LYS A 9 12.24 8.14 14.71
C LYS A 9 12.73 7.37 15.92
N GLY A 10 14.04 7.22 16.02
CA GLY A 10 14.66 6.67 17.21
C GLY A 10 14.42 7.56 18.42
N GLN A 11 14.11 6.99 19.58
CA GLN A 11 13.78 7.74 20.80
C GLN A 11 14.91 8.64 21.32
N GLN A 12 16.13 8.42 20.86
CA GLN A 12 17.30 9.23 21.19
C GLN A 12 17.56 10.36 20.19
N VAL A 13 16.73 10.48 19.13
CA VAL A 13 16.85 11.51 18.11
C VAL A 13 16.03 12.74 18.52
N TRP A 14 16.72 13.87 18.70
CA TRP A 14 16.10 15.15 18.97
C TRP A 14 16.05 16.02 17.71
N THR A 15 14.86 16.48 17.32
CA THR A 15 14.63 17.32 16.12
C THR A 15 14.09 18.69 16.45
N GLY A 16 13.91 19.03 17.74
CA GLY A 16 13.28 20.28 18.15
C GLY A 16 11.75 20.27 18.10
N GLY A 17 11.13 19.16 17.68
CA GLY A 17 9.67 19.06 17.49
C GLY A 17 9.23 19.48 16.08
N GLY A 18 7.92 19.42 15.80
CA GLY A 18 7.35 19.83 14.53
C GLY A 18 7.75 18.99 13.31
N ASP A 19 8.07 17.70 13.51
CA ASP A 19 8.56 16.82 12.44
C ASP A 19 7.59 16.72 11.27
N GLU A 20 6.30 16.62 11.53
CA GLU A 20 5.26 16.54 10.48
C GLU A 20 5.18 17.84 9.67
N GLU A 21 5.24 18.98 10.35
CA GLU A 21 5.24 20.28 9.71
C GLU A 21 6.51 20.49 8.86
N ALA A 22 7.67 20.12 9.41
CA ALA A 22 8.95 20.19 8.69
C ALA A 22 8.96 19.32 7.44
N LEU A 23 8.42 18.10 7.51
CA LEU A 23 8.30 17.20 6.37
C LEU A 23 7.30 17.72 5.34
N SER A 24 6.18 18.29 5.77
CA SER A 24 5.21 18.96 4.88
C SER A 24 5.84 20.13 4.15
N LEU A 25 6.62 20.97 4.85
CA LEU A 25 7.35 22.06 4.23
C LEU A 25 8.40 21.57 3.24
N GLY A 26 9.06 20.46 3.53
CA GLY A 26 9.98 19.80 2.61
C GLY A 26 9.29 19.35 1.32
N VAL A 27 8.10 18.76 1.42
CA VAL A 27 7.28 18.41 0.23
C VAL A 27 6.90 19.67 -0.55
N TYR A 28 6.40 20.69 0.14
CA TYR A 28 6.06 21.97 -0.48
C TYR A 28 7.24 22.53 -1.32
N LYS A 29 8.40 22.68 -0.69
CA LYS A 29 9.59 23.21 -1.36
C LYS A 29 10.00 22.36 -2.54
N THR A 30 10.07 21.04 -2.38
CA THR A 30 10.46 20.13 -3.46
C THR A 30 9.54 20.27 -4.67
N TYR A 31 8.23 20.29 -4.48
CA TYR A 31 7.31 20.38 -5.60
C TYR A 31 7.30 21.74 -6.28
N THR A 32 7.53 22.83 -5.54
CA THR A 32 7.51 24.19 -6.10
C THR A 32 8.85 24.61 -6.68
N GLU A 33 9.98 24.25 -6.07
CA GLU A 33 11.31 24.65 -6.48
C GLU A 33 11.87 23.77 -7.61
N GLU A 34 11.55 22.46 -7.59
CA GLU A 34 12.01 21.49 -8.60
C GLU A 34 11.03 21.32 -9.78
N ASN A 35 10.02 22.18 -9.88
CA ASN A 35 9.00 22.16 -10.95
C ASN A 35 8.31 20.81 -11.12
N LEU A 36 7.99 20.13 -10.02
CA LEU A 36 7.27 18.85 -10.07
C LEU A 36 5.77 19.11 -10.30
N ARG A 37 5.10 18.10 -10.86
CA ARG A 37 3.67 18.20 -11.18
C ARG A 37 2.80 18.19 -9.93
N TYR A 38 1.99 19.21 -9.73
CA TYR A 38 0.97 19.29 -8.68
C TYR A 38 -0.20 18.37 -9.01
N SER A 39 -0.62 17.55 -8.05
CA SER A 39 -1.66 16.54 -8.25
C SER A 39 -2.72 16.54 -7.14
N GLN A 40 -2.59 17.42 -6.15
CA GLN A 40 -3.55 17.47 -5.04
C GLN A 40 -4.53 18.62 -5.23
N ASN A 41 -5.82 18.31 -5.06
CA ASN A 41 -6.88 19.29 -5.02
C ASN A 41 -7.40 19.43 -3.59
N ALA A 42 -7.75 20.65 -3.22
CA ALA A 42 -8.41 20.97 -1.97
C ALA A 42 -9.87 21.38 -2.20
N PRO A 43 -10.81 20.93 -1.37
CA PRO A 43 -12.21 21.30 -1.51
C PRO A 43 -12.45 22.76 -1.15
N LEU A 44 -13.22 23.46 -1.98
CA LEU A 44 -13.79 24.78 -1.68
C LEU A 44 -15.18 24.63 -1.06
N ASP A 45 -15.93 23.66 -1.53
CA ASP A 45 -17.21 23.20 -0.98
C ASP A 45 -17.37 21.71 -1.33
N MET A 46 -18.55 21.13 -1.13
CA MET A 46 -18.80 19.71 -1.41
C MET A 46 -18.55 19.32 -2.89
N TYR A 47 -18.68 20.25 -3.81
CA TYR A 47 -18.67 19.99 -5.26
C TYR A 47 -17.56 20.71 -6.02
N LYS A 48 -16.91 21.69 -5.40
CA LYS A 48 -15.88 22.52 -6.03
C LYS A 48 -14.52 22.29 -5.39
N GLU A 49 -13.49 22.27 -6.22
CA GLU A 49 -12.12 22.04 -5.83
C GLU A 49 -11.18 23.06 -6.48
N VAL A 50 -10.03 23.24 -5.86
CA VAL A 50 -8.91 23.99 -6.42
C VAL A 50 -7.63 23.18 -6.28
N ASN A 51 -6.76 23.22 -7.30
CA ASN A 51 -5.44 22.62 -7.19
C ASN A 51 -4.60 23.37 -6.15
N THR A 52 -3.94 22.65 -5.25
CA THR A 52 -3.20 23.27 -4.15
C THR A 52 -1.94 24.02 -4.58
N GLY A 53 -1.44 23.78 -5.80
CA GLY A 53 -0.24 24.44 -6.34
C GLY A 53 1.07 24.08 -5.65
N CYS A 54 1.06 23.07 -4.78
CA CYS A 54 2.24 22.66 -4.02
C CYS A 54 2.27 21.16 -3.71
N ASN A 55 1.29 20.41 -4.19
CA ASN A 55 1.09 18.97 -3.94
C ASN A 55 0.86 18.56 -2.48
N LEU A 56 0.50 19.50 -1.61
CA LEU A 56 0.01 19.20 -0.26
C LEU A 56 -1.52 18.99 -0.27
N PRO A 57 -2.07 18.23 0.69
CA PRO A 57 -1.36 17.57 1.80
C PRO A 57 -0.60 16.32 1.35
N ALA A 58 0.53 16.03 2.02
CA ALA A 58 1.19 14.74 1.97
C ALA A 58 0.61 13.82 3.06
N GLN A 59 0.68 12.51 2.84
CA GLN A 59 0.45 11.57 3.94
C GLN A 59 1.76 11.39 4.72
N ILE A 60 1.74 11.65 6.02
CA ILE A 60 2.90 11.53 6.89
C ILE A 60 2.53 10.62 8.07
N ASP A 61 3.24 9.51 8.17
CA ASP A 61 3.09 8.53 9.25
C ASP A 61 4.41 8.47 10.03
N LEU A 62 4.41 8.87 11.30
CA LEU A 62 5.60 8.87 12.15
C LEU A 62 5.45 7.84 13.27
N TYR A 63 6.50 7.05 13.47
CA TYR A 63 6.57 6.00 14.50
C TYR A 63 7.78 6.22 15.38
N ALA A 64 7.58 6.09 16.69
CA ALA A 64 8.67 6.02 17.65
C ALA A 64 9.24 4.59 17.67
N VAL A 65 10.56 4.48 17.61
CA VAL A 65 11.29 3.21 17.69
C VAL A 65 12.50 3.37 18.62
N ASP A 66 13.10 2.27 19.02
CA ASP A 66 14.36 2.32 19.78
C ASP A 66 15.52 2.77 18.89
N GLY A 67 16.51 3.43 19.50
CA GLY A 67 17.78 3.74 18.86
C GLY A 67 18.00 5.21 18.52
N MET A 68 19.04 5.45 17.73
CA MET A 68 19.60 6.77 17.41
C MET A 68 19.38 7.17 15.93
N GLU A 69 18.63 6.38 15.17
CA GLU A 69 18.43 6.64 13.74
C GLU A 69 17.04 7.23 13.50
N TYR A 70 16.95 8.12 12.54
CA TYR A 70 15.68 8.54 11.97
C TYR A 70 15.61 8.05 10.53
N LYS A 71 14.85 6.98 10.32
CA LYS A 71 14.71 6.33 9.00
C LYS A 71 13.44 6.79 8.32
N PHE A 72 13.55 7.09 7.03
CA PHE A 72 12.42 7.49 6.21
C PHE A 72 12.24 6.57 5.01
N LEU A 73 10.98 6.28 4.71
CA LEU A 73 10.53 5.77 3.43
C LEU A 73 9.74 6.89 2.74
N PHE A 74 10.21 7.34 1.59
CA PHE A 74 9.50 8.27 0.73
C PHE A 74 8.88 7.52 -0.44
N VAL A 75 7.59 7.75 -0.67
CA VAL A 75 6.85 7.15 -1.77
C VAL A 75 6.15 8.26 -2.55
N ALA A 76 6.50 8.40 -3.83
CA ALA A 76 5.70 9.16 -4.78
C ALA A 76 4.81 8.18 -5.55
N LYS A 77 3.52 8.19 -5.26
CA LYS A 77 2.58 7.19 -5.75
C LYS A 77 1.51 7.85 -6.62
N GLY A 78 1.24 7.29 -7.79
CA GLY A 78 0.17 7.78 -8.65
C GLY A 78 -1.17 7.84 -7.92
N GLY A 79 -1.94 8.91 -8.09
CA GLY A 79 -3.19 9.13 -7.36
C GLY A 79 -4.20 7.99 -7.53
N GLY A 80 -4.30 7.44 -8.73
CA GLY A 80 -5.14 6.27 -9.01
C GLY A 80 -4.70 5.05 -8.22
N SER A 81 -3.42 4.71 -8.21
CA SER A 81 -2.91 3.56 -7.46
C SER A 81 -2.85 3.81 -5.95
N ALA A 82 -2.58 5.04 -5.50
CA ALA A 82 -2.57 5.39 -4.08
C ALA A 82 -3.94 5.21 -3.42
N ASN A 83 -5.02 5.45 -4.18
CA ASN A 83 -6.40 5.37 -3.71
C ASN A 83 -7.11 4.07 -4.13
N LYS A 84 -6.54 3.26 -5.01
CA LYS A 84 -7.09 1.97 -5.43
C LYS A 84 -6.74 0.90 -4.41
N THR A 85 -7.36 1.02 -3.25
CA THR A 85 -7.17 0.15 -2.11
C THR A 85 -8.53 -0.26 -1.56
N TYR A 86 -8.72 -1.56 -1.34
CA TYR A 86 -9.97 -2.15 -0.92
C TYR A 86 -9.78 -2.95 0.36
N LEU A 87 -10.77 -2.91 1.23
CA LEU A 87 -10.87 -3.75 2.40
C LEU A 87 -12.14 -4.61 2.31
N PHE A 88 -11.97 -5.90 2.41
CA PHE A 88 -13.05 -6.88 2.46
C PHE A 88 -13.14 -7.45 3.86
N GLN A 89 -14.36 -7.42 4.43
CA GLN A 89 -14.63 -7.99 5.74
C GLN A 89 -15.04 -9.44 5.57
N GLU A 90 -14.12 -10.35 5.89
CA GLU A 90 -14.31 -11.77 5.76
C GLU A 90 -14.29 -12.49 7.12
N THR A 91 -14.48 -13.78 7.11
CA THR A 91 -14.41 -14.65 8.29
C THR A 91 -13.33 -15.71 8.15
N LYS A 92 -13.11 -16.50 9.21
CA LYS A 92 -12.18 -17.64 9.18
C LYS A 92 -12.48 -18.63 8.05
N ALA A 93 -13.72 -18.73 7.59
CA ALA A 93 -14.12 -19.64 6.52
C ALA A 93 -13.34 -19.40 5.22
N LEU A 94 -12.86 -18.17 4.99
CA LEU A 94 -12.01 -17.84 3.84
C LEU A 94 -10.62 -18.52 3.91
N LEU A 95 -10.12 -18.86 5.10
CA LEU A 95 -8.79 -19.44 5.29
C LEU A 95 -8.77 -20.93 4.95
N ASN A 96 -9.10 -21.22 3.71
CA ASN A 96 -9.10 -22.53 3.07
C ASN A 96 -8.39 -22.38 1.71
N PRO A 97 -7.50 -23.30 1.31
CA PRO A 97 -6.70 -23.13 0.08
C PRO A 97 -7.53 -22.81 -1.16
N ASP A 98 -8.63 -23.53 -1.38
CA ASP A 98 -9.44 -23.34 -2.60
C ASP A 98 -10.23 -22.05 -2.59
N THR A 99 -10.87 -21.73 -1.46
CA THR A 99 -11.70 -20.53 -1.33
C THR A 99 -10.84 -19.26 -1.32
N LEU A 100 -9.68 -19.29 -0.68
CA LEU A 100 -8.78 -18.14 -0.61
C LEU A 100 -8.24 -17.78 -1.99
N VAL A 101 -7.69 -18.74 -2.73
CA VAL A 101 -7.18 -18.50 -4.08
C VAL A 101 -8.25 -17.93 -4.99
N LYS A 102 -9.44 -18.55 -5.00
CA LYS A 102 -10.58 -18.08 -5.78
C LYS A 102 -10.95 -16.64 -5.44
N PHE A 103 -11.05 -16.33 -4.16
CA PHE A 103 -11.37 -14.99 -3.69
C PHE A 103 -10.33 -13.94 -4.15
N LEU A 104 -9.03 -14.22 -3.94
CA LEU A 104 -7.97 -13.30 -4.33
C LEU A 104 -7.97 -13.04 -5.84
N VAL A 105 -8.16 -14.08 -6.66
CA VAL A 105 -8.24 -13.96 -8.12
C VAL A 105 -9.48 -13.18 -8.56
N GLU A 106 -10.64 -13.44 -7.98
CA GLU A 106 -11.87 -12.70 -8.28
C GLU A 106 -11.72 -11.20 -7.94
N LYS A 107 -11.19 -10.89 -6.75
CA LYS A 107 -10.99 -9.49 -6.34
C LYS A 107 -9.94 -8.79 -7.19
N MET A 108 -8.85 -9.44 -7.51
CA MET A 108 -7.82 -8.92 -8.40
C MET A 108 -8.39 -8.48 -9.76
N LYS A 109 -9.27 -9.27 -10.37
CA LYS A 109 -9.89 -8.94 -11.65
C LYS A 109 -10.72 -7.65 -11.60
N THR A 110 -11.23 -7.27 -10.43
CA THR A 110 -11.99 -6.02 -10.26
C THR A 110 -11.12 -4.76 -10.29
N LEU A 111 -9.79 -4.89 -10.23
CA LEU A 111 -8.87 -3.75 -10.29
C LEU A 111 -8.97 -2.99 -11.62
N GLY A 112 -9.23 -3.68 -12.73
CA GLY A 112 -9.30 -3.04 -14.03
C GLY A 112 -8.00 -2.35 -14.42
N THR A 113 -8.07 -1.45 -15.40
CA THR A 113 -6.88 -0.80 -15.99
C THR A 113 -6.69 0.67 -15.61
N ALA A 114 -7.61 1.27 -14.85
CA ALA A 114 -7.62 2.71 -14.59
C ALA A 114 -6.45 3.24 -13.74
N ALA A 115 -5.73 2.39 -13.03
CA ALA A 115 -4.56 2.76 -12.22
C ALA A 115 -3.22 2.35 -12.85
N CYS A 116 -3.18 2.19 -14.16
CA CYS A 116 -2.00 1.96 -15.00
C CYS A 116 -1.29 0.62 -14.74
N PRO A 117 -1.90 -0.53 -15.10
CA PRO A 117 -1.18 -1.80 -15.12
C PRO A 117 -0.06 -1.81 -16.20
N PRO A 118 0.98 -2.63 -16.08
CA PRO A 118 1.14 -3.75 -15.12
C PRO A 118 1.32 -3.30 -13.68
N TYR A 119 0.67 -3.98 -12.74
CA TYR A 119 0.67 -3.62 -11.32
C TYR A 119 1.71 -4.37 -10.50
N HIS A 120 2.16 -3.74 -9.43
CA HIS A 120 2.62 -4.43 -8.22
C HIS A 120 1.40 -4.60 -7.32
N ILE A 121 0.88 -5.82 -7.25
CA ILE A 121 -0.36 -6.12 -6.49
C ILE A 121 0.02 -6.53 -5.08
N ALA A 122 -0.69 -6.03 -4.08
CA ALA A 122 -0.54 -6.46 -2.71
C ALA A 122 -1.88 -6.93 -2.11
N PHE A 123 -1.82 -8.06 -1.43
CA PHE A 123 -2.88 -8.55 -0.56
C PHE A 123 -2.38 -8.67 0.87
N VAL A 124 -3.21 -8.30 1.82
CA VAL A 124 -2.95 -8.51 3.25
C VAL A 124 -4.12 -9.22 3.88
N ILE A 125 -3.86 -10.39 4.44
CA ILE A 125 -4.86 -11.25 5.05
C ILE A 125 -4.69 -11.20 6.56
N GLY A 126 -5.64 -10.60 7.25
CA GLY A 126 -5.58 -10.31 8.69
C GLY A 126 -5.29 -8.85 8.98
N GLY A 127 -4.90 -8.57 10.20
CA GLY A 127 -4.73 -7.24 10.76
C GLY A 127 -5.62 -7.02 11.97
N THR A 128 -5.12 -6.28 12.94
CA THR A 128 -5.84 -5.96 14.17
C THR A 128 -7.00 -5.01 13.91
N SER A 129 -6.85 -4.13 12.93
CA SER A 129 -7.87 -3.16 12.50
C SER A 129 -7.83 -2.95 10.99
N ALA A 130 -8.87 -2.35 10.46
CA ALA A 130 -8.95 -1.92 9.05
C ALA A 130 -7.75 -1.06 8.66
N GLU A 131 -7.41 -0.08 9.49
CA GLU A 131 -6.30 0.83 9.24
C GLU A 131 -4.94 0.11 9.19
N THR A 132 -4.68 -0.80 10.13
CA THR A 132 -3.45 -1.61 10.12
C THR A 132 -3.34 -2.46 8.86
N ASN A 133 -4.46 -3.08 8.43
CA ASN A 133 -4.50 -3.84 7.19
C ASN A 133 -4.17 -2.96 5.98
N LEU A 134 -4.86 -1.82 5.81
CA LEU A 134 -4.69 -0.93 4.66
C LEU A 134 -3.31 -0.27 4.60
N LYS A 135 -2.73 0.12 5.74
CA LYS A 135 -1.33 0.59 5.80
C LYS A 135 -0.36 -0.50 5.35
N THR A 136 -0.58 -1.73 5.79
CA THR A 136 0.26 -2.87 5.39
C THR A 136 0.14 -3.13 3.89
N VAL A 137 -1.07 -3.06 3.31
CA VAL A 137 -1.28 -3.17 1.85
C VAL A 137 -0.44 -2.14 1.09
N LYS A 138 -0.50 -0.88 1.50
CA LYS A 138 0.22 0.20 0.84
C LYS A 138 1.74 -0.05 0.85
N LEU A 139 2.29 -0.38 2.00
CA LEU A 139 3.72 -0.68 2.14
C LEU A 139 4.14 -1.97 1.41
N ALA A 140 3.30 -2.99 1.41
CA ALA A 140 3.54 -4.22 0.66
C ALA A 140 3.59 -3.96 -0.85
N SER A 141 2.72 -3.09 -1.37
CA SER A 141 2.70 -2.71 -2.78
C SER A 141 3.96 -1.95 -3.25
N THR A 142 4.76 -1.45 -2.31
CA THR A 142 6.06 -0.80 -2.56
C THR A 142 7.25 -1.69 -2.19
N LYS A 143 7.02 -2.98 -1.96
CA LYS A 143 8.04 -3.98 -1.61
C LYS A 143 8.71 -3.77 -0.24
N TYR A 144 8.16 -2.90 0.60
CA TYR A 144 8.73 -2.58 1.92
C TYR A 144 8.87 -3.80 2.84
N TYR A 145 7.99 -4.79 2.66
CA TYR A 145 7.95 -6.01 3.46
C TYR A 145 8.60 -7.24 2.79
N ASP A 146 9.43 -7.06 1.78
CA ASP A 146 10.06 -8.18 1.06
C ASP A 146 10.99 -9.03 1.94
N ASN A 147 11.47 -8.47 3.05
CA ASN A 147 12.32 -9.15 4.03
C ASN A 147 11.55 -9.86 5.16
N LEU A 148 10.22 -9.91 5.11
CA LEU A 148 9.45 -10.69 6.08
C LEU A 148 9.78 -12.18 5.97
N PRO A 149 9.66 -12.94 7.08
CA PRO A 149 9.71 -14.40 7.02
C PRO A 149 8.70 -14.95 6.01
N THR A 150 9.00 -16.10 5.42
CA THR A 150 8.14 -16.74 4.41
C THR A 150 7.20 -17.80 4.98
N SER A 151 7.22 -17.99 6.29
CA SER A 151 6.34 -18.92 7.01
C SER A 151 6.02 -18.42 8.41
N GLY A 152 4.96 -18.93 9.01
CA GLY A 152 4.70 -18.81 10.44
C GLY A 152 5.76 -19.51 11.30
N ASN A 153 5.60 -19.47 12.61
CA ASN A 153 6.36 -20.25 13.57
C ASN A 153 5.42 -20.84 14.64
N GLU A 154 5.95 -21.57 15.59
CA GLU A 154 5.15 -22.24 16.65
C GLU A 154 4.30 -21.27 17.49
N TYR A 155 4.75 -20.03 17.66
CA TYR A 155 4.02 -18.99 18.41
C TYR A 155 3.11 -18.13 17.52
N GLY A 156 3.16 -18.32 16.22
CA GLY A 156 2.51 -17.46 15.24
C GLY A 156 3.27 -16.13 15.02
N ARG A 157 3.39 -15.74 13.77
CA ARG A 157 3.95 -14.44 13.36
C ARG A 157 3.39 -14.01 12.02
N ALA A 158 3.54 -12.74 11.70
CA ALA A 158 3.30 -12.27 10.34
C ALA A 158 4.35 -12.86 9.39
N PHE A 159 3.91 -13.20 8.16
CA PHE A 159 4.79 -13.74 7.14
C PHE A 159 4.28 -13.38 5.73
N ARG A 160 5.16 -13.54 4.77
CA ARG A 160 4.89 -13.40 3.35
C ARG A 160 4.73 -14.78 2.71
N ASP A 161 3.59 -15.04 2.07
CA ASP A 161 3.32 -16.34 1.43
C ASP A 161 3.77 -16.34 -0.03
N VAL A 162 5.04 -16.65 -0.25
CA VAL A 162 5.69 -16.61 -1.56
C VAL A 162 5.09 -17.64 -2.54
N GLU A 163 4.61 -18.78 -2.05
CA GLU A 163 4.00 -19.78 -2.93
C GLU A 163 2.63 -19.33 -3.42
N LEU A 164 1.83 -18.75 -2.55
CA LEU A 164 0.54 -18.17 -2.93
C LEU A 164 0.71 -16.98 -3.87
N GLU A 165 1.76 -16.17 -3.68
CA GLU A 165 2.13 -15.06 -4.59
C GLU A 165 2.33 -15.56 -6.03
N LYS A 166 3.03 -16.67 -6.22
CA LYS A 166 3.27 -17.28 -7.55
C LYS A 166 1.96 -17.71 -8.20
N VAL A 167 1.08 -18.35 -7.44
CA VAL A 167 -0.24 -18.79 -7.92
C VAL A 167 -1.08 -17.61 -8.40
N VAL A 168 -1.18 -16.56 -7.58
CA VAL A 168 -1.97 -15.37 -7.90
C VAL A 168 -1.34 -14.57 -9.04
N LEU A 169 -0.01 -14.48 -9.11
CA LEU A 169 0.68 -13.83 -10.22
C LEU A 169 0.41 -14.54 -11.55
N LYS A 170 0.47 -15.87 -11.57
CA LYS A 170 0.13 -16.65 -12.76
C LYS A 170 -1.30 -16.36 -13.21
N ALA A 171 -2.26 -16.38 -12.29
CA ALA A 171 -3.65 -16.05 -12.57
C ALA A 171 -3.83 -14.61 -13.08
N ALA A 172 -3.04 -13.65 -12.55
CA ALA A 172 -3.03 -12.27 -13.04
C ALA A 172 -2.59 -12.17 -14.50
N GLN A 173 -1.50 -12.84 -14.85
CA GLN A 173 -0.94 -12.86 -16.21
C GLN A 173 -1.84 -13.59 -17.21
N GLU A 174 -2.58 -14.60 -16.76
CA GLU A 174 -3.54 -15.37 -17.56
C GLU A 174 -4.94 -14.75 -17.60
N SER A 175 -5.19 -13.65 -16.89
CA SER A 175 -6.51 -13.03 -16.76
C SER A 175 -7.08 -12.47 -18.06
N GLY A 176 -6.23 -12.17 -19.04
CA GLY A 176 -6.61 -11.53 -20.30
C GLY A 176 -6.89 -10.02 -20.19
N ILE A 177 -6.72 -9.40 -19.01
CA ILE A 177 -6.93 -7.95 -18.81
C ILE A 177 -5.80 -7.15 -19.46
N GLY A 178 -4.54 -7.61 -19.26
CA GLY A 178 -3.37 -6.97 -19.86
C GLY A 178 -2.97 -5.64 -19.23
N ALA A 179 -2.07 -4.93 -19.91
CA ALA A 179 -1.56 -3.63 -19.50
C ALA A 179 -2.43 -2.48 -20.04
N GLN A 180 -2.29 -1.29 -19.46
CA GLN A 180 -3.14 -0.14 -19.81
C GLN A 180 -3.01 0.31 -21.27
N PHE A 181 -1.79 0.35 -21.78
CA PHE A 181 -1.51 0.81 -23.15
C PHE A 181 -1.26 -0.34 -24.14
N GLY A 182 -1.81 -1.49 -23.85
CA GLY A 182 -1.54 -2.73 -24.59
C GLY A 182 -0.39 -3.53 -23.95
N GLY A 183 -0.41 -4.81 -24.21
CA GLY A 183 0.53 -5.76 -23.64
C GLY A 183 -0.16 -6.87 -22.85
N LYS A 184 0.54 -7.97 -22.70
CA LYS A 184 -0.02 -9.21 -22.17
C LYS A 184 -0.21 -9.20 -20.65
N TYR A 185 0.69 -8.53 -19.94
CA TYR A 185 0.81 -8.71 -18.49
C TYR A 185 0.02 -7.66 -17.71
N PHE A 186 -0.85 -8.14 -16.84
CA PHE A 186 -1.64 -7.33 -15.92
C PHE A 186 -0.88 -6.96 -14.64
N ALA A 187 0.05 -7.80 -14.22
CA ALA A 187 0.87 -7.60 -13.03
C ALA A 187 2.34 -7.95 -13.28
N HIS A 188 3.24 -7.18 -12.67
CA HIS A 188 4.67 -7.49 -12.56
C HIS A 188 4.95 -8.50 -11.47
N ASP A 189 4.33 -8.28 -10.32
CA ASP A 189 4.46 -9.14 -9.15
C ASP A 189 3.25 -9.03 -8.23
N VAL A 190 3.18 -9.95 -7.29
CA VAL A 190 2.17 -10.00 -6.23
C VAL A 190 2.88 -10.13 -4.90
N ARG A 191 2.38 -9.46 -3.87
CA ARG A 191 2.77 -9.62 -2.48
C ARG A 191 1.57 -10.08 -1.67
N ILE A 192 1.74 -11.16 -0.91
CA ILE A 192 0.68 -11.68 -0.04
C ILE A 192 1.22 -11.81 1.38
N ILE A 193 0.70 -10.97 2.28
CA ILE A 193 1.11 -10.93 3.67
C ILE A 193 0.00 -11.49 4.54
N ARG A 194 0.36 -12.41 5.42
CA ARG A 194 -0.49 -12.96 6.45
C ARG A 194 -0.17 -12.32 7.79
N MET A 195 -1.17 -11.70 8.41
CA MET A 195 -1.04 -11.02 9.69
C MET A 195 -1.86 -11.70 10.79
N PRO A 196 -1.51 -11.50 12.06
CA PRO A 196 -2.43 -11.78 13.18
C PRO A 196 -3.75 -11.05 12.97
N ARG A 197 -4.84 -11.61 13.49
CA ARG A 197 -6.18 -11.04 13.36
C ARG A 197 -6.99 -11.27 14.63
N HIS A 198 -8.07 -10.52 14.80
CA HIS A 198 -9.09 -10.83 15.78
C HIS A 198 -9.82 -12.13 15.40
N GLY A 199 -10.14 -12.99 16.38
CA GLY A 199 -10.75 -14.30 16.13
C GLY A 199 -12.06 -14.25 15.34
N ALA A 200 -12.87 -13.22 15.56
CA ALA A 200 -14.20 -13.06 14.96
C ALA A 200 -14.18 -12.53 13.51
N SER A 201 -13.07 -11.96 13.03
CA SER A 201 -13.00 -11.35 11.71
C SER A 201 -11.73 -11.71 10.96
N CYS A 202 -11.77 -11.69 9.64
CA CYS A 202 -10.63 -11.90 8.78
C CYS A 202 -10.61 -10.81 7.69
N PRO A 203 -10.15 -9.60 8.00
CA PRO A 203 -10.07 -8.57 6.99
C PRO A 203 -9.06 -8.96 5.91
N VAL A 204 -9.40 -8.69 4.66
CA VAL A 204 -8.52 -8.87 3.51
C VAL A 204 -8.39 -7.53 2.80
N GLY A 205 -7.20 -7.00 2.78
CA GLY A 205 -6.88 -5.79 2.02
C GLY A 205 -6.29 -6.13 0.66
N MET A 206 -6.60 -5.31 -0.34
CA MET A 206 -6.03 -5.39 -1.68
C MET A 206 -5.67 -3.99 -2.16
N GLY A 207 -4.50 -3.84 -2.73
CA GLY A 207 -4.07 -2.57 -3.33
C GLY A 207 -2.99 -2.77 -4.37
N VAL A 208 -2.63 -1.68 -5.05
CA VAL A 208 -1.67 -1.71 -6.16
C VAL A 208 -0.68 -0.56 -6.09
N SER A 209 0.48 -0.77 -6.69
CA SER A 209 1.32 0.30 -7.22
C SER A 209 1.40 0.15 -8.73
N CYS A 210 1.40 1.28 -9.45
CA CYS A 210 1.72 1.29 -10.87
C CYS A 210 3.24 1.19 -11.07
N SER A 211 3.65 0.76 -12.24
CA SER A 211 5.05 0.73 -12.65
C SER A 211 5.57 2.11 -13.01
#